data_ca035b7f02d19ecee061bc9ecf10b6b8
#
_entry.id   ca035b7f02d19ecee061bc9ecf10b6b8
#
_cell.length_a   1.000
_cell.length_b   1.000
_cell.length_c   1.000
_cell.angle_alpha   90.00
_cell.angle_beta   90.00
_cell.angle_gamma   90.00
#
_symmetry.space_group_name_H-M   'P 1'
#
loop_
_entity.id
_entity.type
_entity.pdbx_description
1 polymer ?
#
loop_
_entity_poly.entity_id
_entity_poly.type
_entity_poly.pdbx_seq_one_letter_code
_entity_poly.pdbx_strand_id
1 'polypeptide(L)'
;MKHRFCAAALAAVLLLSAAPLSPAASAAFSDAEGTWAAEVIEKAEGYGLMNGYPDGTFGVGKELTRGEFVAVLCRMFGWDAASPGAPSFSDCPASHWAYSYVETALAHGVMDAGGAFRPEDYISREEMAVMLVRALGYGTLAQSLSGLELPFDDITDNRGYIAIAYDIGMITGVAGAGGQLKFLPRDSATREEAAAMLVRVYERYTSKLDWLHGFYAFSSYSQIDLTASMDAVSVGWARMEYDPAAGPVLNSSRTNGNDWVRPDDPTPATDYWDARSLPYNLNVYASAGDSIPLPDGTTTSTVAAVTAPDP
;
A
#
# COMPACT_ATOMS: atom_id res chain seq x y z
N MET A 1 71.78 30.47 28.67
CA MET A 1 70.91 30.38 29.83
C MET A 1 69.47 30.60 29.26
N LYS A 2 68.72 29.57 29.18
CA LYS A 2 67.45 29.54 28.40
C LYS A 2 66.28 29.36 29.35
N HIS A 3 65.42 30.35 29.46
CA HIS A 3 64.23 30.28 30.26
C HIS A 3 63.12 29.62 29.40
N ARG A 4 62.55 28.49 29.86
CA ARG A 4 61.42 27.83 29.34
C ARG A 4 60.16 28.32 30.07
N PHE A 5 59.29 29.04 29.39
CA PHE A 5 57.93 29.33 29.86
C PHE A 5 57.03 28.21 29.43
N CYS A 6 56.44 27.49 30.38
CA CYS A 6 55.30 26.58 30.15
C CYS A 6 54.00 27.39 30.10
N ALA A 7 53.35 27.46 28.95
CA ALA A 7 52.01 27.96 28.85
C ALA A 7 51.03 26.79 29.09
N ALA A 8 50.30 26.86 30.21
CA ALA A 8 49.19 25.95 30.48
C ALA A 8 47.96 26.46 29.76
N ALA A 9 47.55 25.74 28.72
CA ALA A 9 46.28 25.99 28.03
C ALA A 9 45.14 25.33 28.81
N LEU A 10 44.27 26.15 29.39
CA LEU A 10 43.03 25.72 30.05
C LEU A 10 42.01 25.41 28.97
N ALA A 11 41.78 24.13 28.68
CA ALA A 11 40.68 23.69 27.81
C ALA A 11 39.39 23.67 28.63
N ALA A 12 38.56 24.69 28.46
CA ALA A 12 37.18 24.68 28.94
C ALA A 12 36.30 23.76 28.05
N VAL A 13 36.02 22.58 28.55
CA VAL A 13 35.05 21.68 27.93
C VAL A 13 33.64 22.19 28.25
N LEU A 14 33.03 22.87 27.30
CA LEU A 14 31.58 23.16 27.30
C LEU A 14 30.81 21.86 27.08
N LEU A 15 30.36 21.22 28.15
CA LEU A 15 29.33 20.19 28.11
C LEU A 15 28.01 20.87 27.74
N LEU A 16 27.70 20.92 26.44
CA LEU A 16 26.35 21.14 25.98
C LEU A 16 25.55 19.88 26.39
N SER A 17 24.80 19.99 27.48
CA SER A 17 23.72 19.03 27.78
C SER A 17 22.69 19.17 26.69
N ALA A 18 22.71 18.24 25.71
CA ALA A 18 21.59 18.03 24.83
C ALA A 18 20.43 17.53 25.71
N ALA A 19 19.56 18.45 26.10
CA ALA A 19 18.25 18.05 26.60
C ALA A 19 17.57 17.20 25.52
N PRO A 20 16.99 16.03 25.86
CA PRO A 20 16.19 15.31 24.88
C PRO A 20 15.10 16.28 24.41
N LEU A 21 15.05 16.54 23.09
CA LEU A 21 13.87 17.13 22.48
C LEU A 21 12.74 16.15 22.74
N SER A 22 11.95 16.40 23.78
CA SER A 22 10.64 15.78 23.90
C SER A 22 9.92 16.11 22.60
N PRO A 23 9.28 15.14 21.92
CA PRO A 23 8.38 15.48 20.84
C PRO A 23 7.40 16.50 21.41
N ALA A 24 7.33 17.70 20.80
CA ALA A 24 6.33 18.67 21.18
C ALA A 24 4.99 17.93 21.13
N ALA A 25 4.29 17.87 22.25
CA ALA A 25 2.93 17.39 22.26
C ALA A 25 2.21 18.22 21.19
N SER A 26 1.67 17.57 20.16
CA SER A 26 0.85 18.20 19.14
C SER A 26 -0.20 19.03 19.88
N ALA A 27 -0.22 20.34 19.62
CA ALA A 27 -1.20 21.18 20.29
C ALA A 27 -2.57 20.76 19.74
N ALA A 28 -3.41 20.19 20.57
CA ALA A 28 -4.73 19.77 20.16
C ALA A 28 -5.47 20.97 19.56
N PHE A 29 -5.99 20.82 18.34
CA PHE A 29 -6.78 21.86 17.69
C PHE A 29 -8.03 22.17 18.50
N SER A 30 -8.30 23.45 18.72
CA SER A 30 -9.35 23.88 19.62
C SER A 30 -10.76 23.46 19.21
N ASP A 31 -11.00 23.24 17.91
CA ASP A 31 -12.26 22.79 17.34
C ASP A 31 -12.34 21.25 17.18
N ALA A 32 -11.27 20.52 17.48
CA ALA A 32 -11.25 19.06 17.41
C ALA A 32 -11.51 18.41 18.79
N GLU A 33 -11.31 19.13 19.88
CA GLU A 33 -11.43 18.60 21.25
C GLU A 33 -12.85 18.07 21.52
N GLY A 34 -12.93 16.83 22.01
CA GLY A 34 -14.21 16.17 22.32
C GLY A 34 -15.01 15.71 21.11
N THR A 35 -14.49 15.89 19.89
CA THR A 35 -15.13 15.35 18.68
C THR A 35 -14.70 13.90 18.43
N TRP A 36 -15.48 13.18 17.60
CA TRP A 36 -15.12 11.83 17.16
C TRP A 36 -13.80 11.80 16.38
N ALA A 37 -13.41 12.92 15.77
CA ALA A 37 -12.28 13.02 14.86
C ALA A 37 -10.96 13.44 15.55
N ALA A 38 -10.97 13.73 16.84
CA ALA A 38 -9.81 14.26 17.57
C ALA A 38 -8.55 13.40 17.34
N GLU A 39 -8.63 12.08 17.55
CA GLU A 39 -7.50 11.15 17.36
C GLU A 39 -7.03 11.10 15.91
N VAL A 40 -7.96 11.08 14.97
CA VAL A 40 -7.66 11.02 13.54
C VAL A 40 -6.98 12.32 13.06
N ILE A 41 -7.42 13.46 13.56
CA ILE A 41 -6.83 14.77 13.25
C ILE A 41 -5.39 14.84 13.78
N GLU A 42 -5.16 14.37 15.01
CA GLU A 42 -3.80 14.30 15.58
C GLU A 42 -2.89 13.40 14.74
N LYS A 43 -3.38 12.24 14.30
CA LYS A 43 -2.64 11.35 13.38
C LYS A 43 -2.36 12.02 12.04
N ALA A 44 -3.35 12.69 11.44
CA ALA A 44 -3.19 13.35 10.16
C ALA A 44 -2.13 14.46 10.20
N GLU A 45 -2.08 15.21 11.30
CA GLU A 45 -1.03 16.21 11.55
C GLU A 45 0.32 15.53 11.80
N GLY A 46 0.36 14.53 12.68
CA GLY A 46 1.59 13.80 13.02
C GLY A 46 2.25 13.12 11.83
N TYR A 47 1.48 12.65 10.86
CA TYR A 47 1.97 12.10 9.59
C TYR A 47 2.30 13.18 8.56
N GLY A 48 2.05 14.45 8.85
CA GLY A 48 2.28 15.56 7.92
C GLY A 48 1.32 15.57 6.72
N LEU A 49 0.20 14.87 6.80
CA LEU A 49 -0.81 14.80 5.73
C LEU A 49 -1.63 16.10 5.65
N MET A 50 -2.16 16.52 6.79
CA MET A 50 -3.00 17.70 6.89
C MET A 50 -2.57 18.57 8.07
N ASN A 51 -2.55 19.89 7.86
CA ASN A 51 -2.25 20.86 8.89
C ASN A 51 -3.52 21.63 9.27
N GLY A 52 -3.54 22.17 10.48
CA GLY A 52 -4.55 23.13 10.89
C GLY A 52 -4.31 24.51 10.31
N TYR A 53 -5.20 25.43 10.68
CA TYR A 53 -5.12 26.84 10.33
C TYR A 53 -4.27 27.64 11.34
N PRO A 54 -3.78 28.83 10.95
CA PRO A 54 -2.97 29.68 11.84
C PRO A 54 -3.72 30.16 13.10
N ASP A 55 -5.05 30.07 13.13
CA ASP A 55 -5.90 30.42 14.26
C ASP A 55 -5.98 29.30 15.33
N GLY A 56 -5.29 28.18 15.13
CA GLY A 56 -5.27 27.03 16.04
C GLY A 56 -6.45 26.08 15.87
N THR A 57 -7.21 26.20 14.77
CA THR A 57 -8.28 25.28 14.43
C THR A 57 -7.83 24.28 13.35
N PHE A 58 -8.44 23.09 13.31
CA PHE A 58 -8.31 22.16 12.19
C PHE A 58 -9.28 22.49 11.05
N GLY A 59 -10.38 23.10 11.37
CA GLY A 59 -11.51 23.35 10.47
C GLY A 59 -12.52 22.20 10.47
N VAL A 60 -12.83 21.67 11.64
CA VAL A 60 -13.87 20.63 11.79
C VAL A 60 -15.21 21.16 11.24
N GLY A 61 -15.87 20.34 10.43
CA GLY A 61 -17.10 20.69 9.73
C GLY A 61 -16.92 21.52 8.45
N LYS A 62 -15.69 21.97 8.11
CA LYS A 62 -15.43 22.63 6.83
C LYS A 62 -15.24 21.60 5.73
N GLU A 63 -15.85 21.83 4.58
CA GLU A 63 -15.65 21.01 3.39
C GLU A 63 -14.23 21.19 2.83
N LEU A 64 -13.68 20.12 2.26
CA LEU A 64 -12.35 20.10 1.66
C LEU A 64 -12.45 20.48 0.18
N THR A 65 -11.55 21.33 -0.30
CA THR A 65 -11.50 21.66 -1.73
C THR A 65 -10.68 20.62 -2.52
N ARG A 66 -10.88 20.61 -3.85
CA ARG A 66 -10.13 19.74 -4.78
C ARG A 66 -8.63 20.05 -4.74
N GLY A 67 -8.28 21.34 -4.66
CA GLY A 67 -6.89 21.79 -4.53
C GLY A 67 -6.24 21.30 -3.24
N GLU A 68 -6.95 21.41 -2.12
CA GLU A 68 -6.45 20.90 -0.83
C GLU A 68 -6.25 19.39 -0.86
N PHE A 69 -7.17 18.65 -1.47
CA PHE A 69 -7.05 17.18 -1.55
C PHE A 69 -5.83 16.73 -2.35
N VAL A 70 -5.55 17.32 -3.53
CA VAL A 70 -4.34 16.96 -4.29
C VAL A 70 -3.07 17.37 -3.56
N ALA A 71 -3.08 18.48 -2.80
CA ALA A 71 -1.94 18.84 -1.96
C ALA A 71 -1.67 17.81 -0.87
N VAL A 72 -2.72 17.22 -0.28
CA VAL A 72 -2.57 16.12 0.68
C VAL A 72 -2.03 14.86 0.00
N LEU A 73 -2.51 14.50 -1.19
CA LEU A 73 -1.97 13.36 -1.95
C LEU A 73 -0.48 13.54 -2.24
N CYS A 74 -0.06 14.71 -2.70
CA CYS A 74 1.36 14.97 -2.98
C CYS A 74 2.23 14.80 -1.72
N ARG A 75 1.75 15.23 -0.54
CA ARG A 75 2.44 15.00 0.73
C ARG A 75 2.47 13.53 1.13
N MET A 76 1.32 12.85 1.02
CA MET A 76 1.16 11.44 1.37
C MET A 76 2.14 10.54 0.63
N PHE A 77 2.35 10.81 -0.67
CA PHE A 77 3.23 10.02 -1.51
C PHE A 77 4.66 10.57 -1.63
N GLY A 78 4.93 11.72 -1.01
CA GLY A 78 6.26 12.35 -1.05
C GLY A 78 6.72 12.74 -2.46
N TRP A 79 5.79 13.13 -3.33
CA TRP A 79 6.11 13.44 -4.73
C TRP A 79 6.86 14.77 -4.84
N ASP A 80 7.88 14.78 -5.69
CA ASP A 80 8.60 15.99 -6.05
C ASP A 80 7.71 16.97 -6.82
N ALA A 81 7.81 18.25 -6.47
CA ALA A 81 6.97 19.30 -7.05
C ALA A 81 7.23 19.48 -8.55
N ALA A 82 6.20 19.30 -9.37
CA ALA A 82 6.23 19.63 -10.79
C ALA A 82 5.91 21.12 -11.00
N SER A 83 6.61 21.73 -11.94
CA SER A 83 6.41 23.13 -12.34
C SER A 83 6.67 23.28 -13.84
N PRO A 84 5.75 22.81 -14.69
CA PRO A 84 5.89 22.91 -16.14
C PRO A 84 5.85 24.39 -16.57
N GLY A 85 6.41 24.69 -17.76
CA GLY A 85 6.48 26.07 -18.28
C GLY A 85 5.12 26.67 -18.66
N ALA A 86 4.07 25.85 -18.77
CA ALA A 86 2.70 26.30 -19.04
C ALA A 86 1.71 25.47 -18.20
N PRO A 87 0.66 26.10 -17.65
CA PRO A 87 -0.40 25.41 -16.91
C PRO A 87 -1.15 24.42 -17.78
N SER A 88 -1.41 23.22 -17.22
CA SER A 88 -2.19 22.16 -17.87
C SER A 88 -3.71 22.40 -17.78
N PHE A 89 -4.15 23.26 -16.84
CA PHE A 89 -5.55 23.60 -16.61
C PHE A 89 -5.79 25.10 -16.71
N SER A 90 -6.89 25.50 -17.36
CA SER A 90 -7.21 26.90 -17.67
C SER A 90 -7.47 27.77 -16.46
N ASP A 91 -7.86 27.20 -15.34
CA ASP A 91 -8.26 27.86 -14.10
C ASP A 91 -7.26 27.67 -12.94
N CYS A 92 -6.12 27.05 -13.21
CA CYS A 92 -5.05 26.86 -12.24
C CYS A 92 -3.73 27.43 -12.79
N PRO A 93 -3.60 28.77 -12.92
CA PRO A 93 -2.39 29.40 -13.44
C PRO A 93 -1.21 29.23 -12.49
N ALA A 94 0.02 29.47 -12.97
CA ALA A 94 1.24 29.32 -12.18
C ALA A 94 1.29 30.20 -10.90
N SER A 95 0.47 31.25 -10.83
CA SER A 95 0.31 32.09 -9.63
C SER A 95 -0.66 31.51 -8.59
N HIS A 96 -1.40 30.45 -8.94
CA HIS A 96 -2.35 29.82 -8.04
C HIS A 96 -1.60 28.98 -7.00
N TRP A 97 -2.01 29.03 -5.73
CA TRP A 97 -1.35 28.30 -4.65
C TRP A 97 -1.30 26.77 -4.89
N ALA A 98 -2.35 26.20 -5.51
CA ALA A 98 -2.44 24.76 -5.79
C ALA A 98 -1.70 24.34 -7.07
N TYR A 99 -1.17 25.28 -7.87
CA TYR A 99 -0.59 25.00 -9.17
C TYR A 99 0.41 23.84 -9.15
N SER A 100 1.44 23.94 -8.32
CA SER A 100 2.49 22.92 -8.25
C SER A 100 1.93 21.55 -7.83
N TYR A 101 0.97 21.52 -6.90
CA TYR A 101 0.32 20.28 -6.47
C TYR A 101 -0.54 19.67 -7.59
N VAL A 102 -1.29 20.49 -8.30
CA VAL A 102 -2.15 20.04 -9.42
C VAL A 102 -1.31 19.48 -10.55
N GLU A 103 -0.23 20.17 -10.95
CA GLU A 103 0.68 19.70 -11.99
C GLU A 103 1.44 18.42 -11.55
N THR A 104 1.83 18.33 -10.29
CA THR A 104 2.44 17.13 -9.72
C THR A 104 1.48 15.95 -9.78
N ALA A 105 0.26 16.12 -9.31
CA ALA A 105 -0.76 15.06 -9.32
C ALA A 105 -1.11 14.63 -10.76
N LEU A 106 -1.16 15.58 -11.70
CA LEU A 106 -1.34 15.27 -13.12
C LEU A 106 -0.18 14.44 -13.67
N ALA A 107 1.07 14.80 -13.37
CA ALA A 107 2.25 14.06 -13.79
C ALA A 107 2.27 12.62 -13.27
N HIS A 108 1.65 12.37 -12.11
CA HIS A 108 1.47 11.04 -11.52
C HIS A 108 0.16 10.34 -11.94
N GLY A 109 -0.56 10.88 -12.92
CA GLY A 109 -1.75 10.22 -13.50
C GLY A 109 -2.99 10.22 -12.61
N VAL A 110 -3.03 11.08 -11.58
CA VAL A 110 -4.17 11.20 -10.65
C VAL A 110 -5.42 11.69 -11.35
N MET A 111 -5.26 12.49 -12.40
CA MET A 111 -6.32 13.05 -13.22
C MET A 111 -5.88 13.16 -14.68
N ASP A 112 -6.82 13.42 -15.57
CA ASP A 112 -6.55 13.64 -16.98
C ASP A 112 -6.34 15.15 -17.24
N ALA A 113 -5.47 15.48 -18.20
CA ALA A 113 -5.20 16.88 -18.57
C ALA A 113 -6.37 17.51 -19.33
N GLY A 114 -6.46 18.82 -19.24
CA GLY A 114 -7.35 19.66 -20.06
C GLY A 114 -8.58 20.20 -19.35
N GLY A 115 -9.13 21.28 -19.90
CA GLY A 115 -10.28 21.98 -19.33
C GLY A 115 -9.96 22.74 -18.04
N ALA A 116 -10.89 22.71 -17.10
CA ALA A 116 -10.80 23.33 -15.78
C ALA A 116 -10.59 22.25 -14.71
N PHE A 117 -9.63 22.45 -13.81
CA PHE A 117 -9.42 21.58 -12.64
C PHE A 117 -10.38 21.90 -11.50
N ARG A 118 -10.81 23.16 -11.35
CA ARG A 118 -11.67 23.68 -10.30
C ARG A 118 -11.06 23.50 -8.90
N PRO A 119 -9.87 24.08 -8.64
CA PRO A 119 -9.14 23.86 -7.39
C PRO A 119 -9.89 24.35 -6.14
N GLU A 120 -10.74 25.36 -6.27
CA GLU A 120 -11.49 25.96 -5.16
C GLU A 120 -12.87 25.32 -4.94
N ASP A 121 -13.33 24.44 -5.86
CA ASP A 121 -14.57 23.71 -5.66
C ASP A 121 -14.39 22.63 -4.60
N TYR A 122 -15.43 22.37 -3.83
CA TYR A 122 -15.44 21.24 -2.88
C TYR A 122 -15.34 19.92 -3.61
N ILE A 123 -14.53 19.02 -3.06
CA ILE A 123 -14.33 17.70 -3.64
C ILE A 123 -15.44 16.74 -3.18
N SER A 124 -16.00 15.98 -4.12
CA SER A 124 -16.96 14.94 -3.78
C SER A 124 -16.26 13.67 -3.28
N ARG A 125 -16.98 12.86 -2.53
CA ARG A 125 -16.51 11.55 -2.04
C ARG A 125 -16.09 10.62 -3.20
N GLU A 126 -16.80 10.65 -4.32
CA GLU A 126 -16.46 9.92 -5.53
C GLU A 126 -15.15 10.40 -6.15
N GLU A 127 -14.98 11.72 -6.30
CA GLU A 127 -13.74 12.28 -6.83
C GLU A 127 -12.52 11.94 -5.95
N MET A 128 -12.69 11.97 -4.63
CA MET A 128 -11.63 11.54 -3.69
C MET A 128 -11.25 10.07 -3.91
N ALA A 129 -12.25 9.18 -4.04
CA ALA A 129 -11.98 7.77 -4.29
C ALA A 129 -11.25 7.55 -5.62
N VAL A 130 -11.69 8.20 -6.69
CA VAL A 130 -11.05 8.11 -8.01
C VAL A 130 -9.61 8.59 -7.97
N MET A 131 -9.38 9.79 -7.41
CA MET A 131 -8.05 10.39 -7.35
C MET A 131 -7.07 9.55 -6.51
N LEU A 132 -7.50 9.05 -5.33
CA LEU A 132 -6.64 8.24 -4.49
C LEU A 132 -6.32 6.87 -5.12
N VAL A 133 -7.31 6.20 -5.70
CA VAL A 133 -7.10 4.90 -6.36
C VAL A 133 -6.16 5.04 -7.57
N ARG A 134 -6.25 6.15 -8.32
CA ARG A 134 -5.28 6.47 -9.38
C ARG A 134 -3.89 6.75 -8.81
N ALA A 135 -3.80 7.52 -7.72
CA ALA A 135 -2.55 7.82 -7.03
C ALA A 135 -1.82 6.56 -6.53
N LEU A 136 -2.57 5.55 -6.10
CA LEU A 136 -2.06 4.22 -5.71
C LEU A 136 -1.65 3.34 -6.91
N GLY A 137 -1.85 3.79 -8.15
CA GLY A 137 -1.49 3.04 -9.36
C GLY A 137 -2.55 2.02 -9.82
N TYR A 138 -3.73 1.99 -9.21
CA TYR A 138 -4.79 1.03 -9.52
C TYR A 138 -5.78 1.49 -10.60
N GLY A 139 -5.49 2.59 -11.32
CA GLY A 139 -6.41 3.16 -12.31
C GLY A 139 -6.85 2.18 -13.40
N THR A 140 -5.91 1.45 -14.00
CA THR A 140 -6.21 0.44 -15.04
C THR A 140 -7.03 -0.73 -14.47
N LEU A 141 -6.69 -1.20 -13.26
CA LEU A 141 -7.45 -2.25 -12.59
C LEU A 141 -8.89 -1.78 -12.33
N ALA A 142 -9.07 -0.56 -11.81
CA ALA A 142 -10.38 0.00 -11.53
C ALA A 142 -11.29 0.04 -12.77
N GLN A 143 -10.76 0.39 -13.93
CA GLN A 143 -11.51 0.40 -15.19
C GLN A 143 -12.01 -1.00 -15.59
N SER A 144 -11.27 -2.06 -15.25
CA SER A 144 -11.66 -3.44 -15.54
C SER A 144 -12.68 -4.02 -14.56
N LEU A 145 -12.89 -3.39 -13.41
CA LEU A 145 -13.75 -3.89 -12.33
C LEU A 145 -15.16 -3.28 -12.29
N SER A 146 -15.66 -2.76 -13.41
CA SER A 146 -16.98 -2.09 -13.48
C SER A 146 -18.18 -2.96 -13.13
N GLY A 147 -18.06 -4.29 -13.23
CA GLY A 147 -19.13 -5.26 -12.98
C GLY A 147 -19.20 -5.83 -11.56
N LEU A 148 -18.35 -5.36 -10.62
CA LEU A 148 -18.36 -5.88 -9.24
C LEU A 148 -19.62 -5.45 -8.48
N GLU A 149 -20.14 -6.37 -7.66
CA GLU A 149 -21.16 -6.04 -6.67
C GLU A 149 -20.54 -5.26 -5.51
N LEU A 150 -21.21 -4.20 -5.09
CA LEU A 150 -20.80 -3.34 -3.99
C LEU A 150 -21.93 -3.30 -2.94
N PRO A 151 -21.60 -3.11 -1.65
CA PRO A 151 -22.61 -3.02 -0.62
C PRO A 151 -23.43 -1.72 -0.65
N PHE A 152 -23.17 -0.86 -1.63
CA PHE A 152 -23.79 0.45 -1.82
C PHE A 152 -24.76 0.40 -3.01
N ASP A 153 -25.96 0.94 -2.83
CA ASP A 153 -27.01 0.96 -3.86
C ASP A 153 -27.11 2.31 -4.60
N ASP A 154 -26.31 3.31 -4.20
CA ASP A 154 -26.35 4.69 -4.71
C ASP A 154 -25.19 5.02 -5.67
N ILE A 155 -24.46 4.01 -6.16
CA ILE A 155 -23.34 4.21 -7.08
C ILE A 155 -23.80 3.97 -8.52
N THR A 156 -23.63 4.96 -9.37
CA THR A 156 -23.91 4.89 -10.81
C THR A 156 -22.63 4.84 -11.65
N ASP A 157 -21.63 5.62 -11.26
CA ASP A 157 -20.40 5.84 -12.01
C ASP A 157 -19.17 5.34 -11.23
N ASN A 158 -18.04 5.22 -11.88
CA ASN A 158 -16.74 4.90 -11.25
C ASN A 158 -16.74 3.68 -10.31
N ARG A 159 -17.64 2.69 -10.56
CA ARG A 159 -17.84 1.52 -9.70
C ARG A 159 -16.54 0.80 -9.34
N GLY A 160 -15.64 0.58 -10.29
CA GLY A 160 -14.36 -0.09 -10.03
C GLY A 160 -13.43 0.70 -9.12
N TYR A 161 -13.41 2.01 -9.22
CA TYR A 161 -12.65 2.87 -8.30
C TYR A 161 -13.22 2.80 -6.89
N ILE A 162 -14.54 2.86 -6.76
CA ILE A 162 -15.22 2.76 -5.47
C ILE A 162 -15.04 1.35 -4.88
N ALA A 163 -15.04 0.29 -5.71
CA ALA A 163 -14.75 -1.07 -5.29
C ALA A 163 -13.36 -1.20 -4.66
N ILE A 164 -12.33 -0.68 -5.32
CA ILE A 164 -10.96 -0.69 -4.79
C ILE A 164 -10.88 0.15 -3.52
N ALA A 165 -11.46 1.35 -3.52
CA ALA A 165 -11.46 2.22 -2.34
C ALA A 165 -12.13 1.57 -1.12
N TYR A 166 -13.18 0.77 -1.35
CA TYR A 166 -13.83 -0.04 -0.30
C TYR A 166 -12.94 -1.18 0.16
N ASP A 167 -12.35 -1.94 -0.76
CA ASP A 167 -11.49 -3.09 -0.44
C ASP A 167 -10.24 -2.68 0.35
N ILE A 168 -9.61 -1.56 -0.02
CA ILE A 168 -8.47 -1.02 0.73
C ILE A 168 -8.87 -0.33 2.06
N GLY A 169 -10.16 -0.33 2.41
CA GLY A 169 -10.66 0.24 3.66
C GLY A 169 -10.67 1.77 3.72
N MET A 170 -10.51 2.45 2.59
CA MET A 170 -10.64 3.91 2.51
C MET A 170 -12.05 4.36 2.88
N ILE A 171 -13.05 3.67 2.35
CA ILE A 171 -14.47 3.96 2.58
C ILE A 171 -15.17 2.81 3.29
N THR A 172 -16.09 3.16 4.19
CA THR A 172 -16.89 2.17 4.94
C THR A 172 -18.38 2.30 4.68
N GLY A 173 -18.80 3.36 4.00
CA GLY A 173 -20.20 3.73 3.81
C GLY A 173 -20.85 4.31 5.08
N VAL A 174 -22.06 4.79 4.91
CA VAL A 174 -22.93 5.28 5.98
C VAL A 174 -24.23 4.47 6.00
N ALA A 175 -24.81 4.28 7.19
CA ALA A 175 -26.07 3.54 7.30
C ALA A 175 -27.19 4.36 6.65
N GLY A 176 -27.86 3.78 5.67
CA GLY A 176 -29.06 4.31 5.06
C GLY A 176 -30.33 3.81 5.75
N ALA A 177 -31.48 4.29 5.28
CA ALA A 177 -32.77 3.80 5.73
C ALA A 177 -32.93 2.30 5.36
N GLY A 178 -33.35 1.47 6.34
CA GLY A 178 -33.52 0.03 6.11
C GLY A 178 -32.26 -0.81 6.27
N GLY A 179 -31.16 -0.25 6.76
CA GLY A 179 -29.90 -0.98 7.05
C GLY A 179 -28.99 -1.20 5.83
N GLN A 180 -29.33 -0.65 4.67
CA GLN A 180 -28.46 -0.63 3.50
C GLN A 180 -27.35 0.41 3.69
N LEU A 181 -26.16 0.13 3.14
CA LEU A 181 -25.07 1.10 3.14
C LEU A 181 -25.22 2.05 1.95
N LYS A 182 -24.88 3.31 2.19
CA LYS A 182 -24.76 4.37 1.19
C LYS A 182 -23.33 4.84 1.10
N PHE A 183 -22.88 5.15 -0.10
CA PHE A 183 -21.59 5.79 -0.31
C PHE A 183 -21.68 7.31 -0.33
N LEU A 184 -22.81 7.84 -0.82
CA LEU A 184 -23.05 9.27 -1.02
C LEU A 184 -22.04 9.89 -1.99
N PRO A 185 -21.93 9.42 -3.22
CA PRO A 185 -20.83 9.73 -4.14
C PRO A 185 -20.71 11.22 -4.46
N ARG A 186 -21.81 11.96 -4.46
CA ARG A 186 -21.87 13.39 -4.83
C ARG A 186 -21.76 14.35 -3.66
N ASP A 187 -21.83 13.83 -2.44
CA ASP A 187 -21.69 14.66 -1.24
C ASP A 187 -20.22 15.07 -1.11
N SER A 188 -20.00 16.31 -0.69
CA SER A 188 -18.68 16.79 -0.33
C SER A 188 -18.22 16.14 0.97
N ALA A 189 -16.91 15.93 1.11
CA ALA A 189 -16.33 15.46 2.35
C ALA A 189 -15.87 16.65 3.19
N THR A 190 -16.10 16.56 4.51
CA THR A 190 -15.50 17.50 5.46
C THR A 190 -14.01 17.17 5.65
N ARG A 191 -13.26 18.14 6.18
CA ARG A 191 -11.81 18.00 6.40
C ARG A 191 -11.49 16.81 7.34
N GLU A 192 -12.26 16.64 8.41
CA GLU A 192 -12.08 15.51 9.34
C GLU A 192 -12.50 14.18 8.73
N GLU A 193 -13.51 14.14 7.87
CA GLU A 193 -13.86 12.92 7.12
C GLU A 193 -12.77 12.53 6.13
N ALA A 194 -12.21 13.51 5.43
CA ALA A 194 -11.07 13.30 4.54
C ALA A 194 -9.84 12.84 5.33
N ALA A 195 -9.54 13.45 6.48
CA ALA A 195 -8.46 13.01 7.35
C ALA A 195 -8.64 11.55 7.77
N ALA A 196 -9.86 11.15 8.16
CA ALA A 196 -10.15 9.77 8.55
C ALA A 196 -9.94 8.76 7.41
N MET A 197 -10.32 9.12 6.20
CA MET A 197 -10.09 8.28 5.02
C MET A 197 -8.60 8.16 4.69
N LEU A 198 -7.90 9.29 4.66
CA LEU A 198 -6.49 9.35 4.29
C LEU A 198 -5.57 8.69 5.32
N VAL A 199 -5.83 8.88 6.63
CA VAL A 199 -5.06 8.24 7.71
C VAL A 199 -5.15 6.72 7.60
N ARG A 200 -6.35 6.15 7.40
CA ARG A 200 -6.53 4.71 7.23
C ARG A 200 -5.73 4.15 6.05
N VAL A 201 -5.75 4.86 4.91
CA VAL A 201 -4.97 4.45 3.74
C VAL A 201 -3.48 4.62 3.97
N TYR A 202 -3.06 5.74 4.57
CA TYR A 202 -1.65 6.01 4.88
C TYR A 202 -1.06 4.95 5.82
N GLU A 203 -1.73 4.63 6.91
CA GLU A 203 -1.29 3.60 7.86
C GLU A 203 -1.15 2.24 7.16
N ARG A 204 -2.10 1.90 6.28
CA ARG A 204 -2.04 0.66 5.50
C ARG A 204 -0.93 0.70 4.43
N TYR A 205 -0.78 1.80 3.72
CA TYR A 205 0.25 2.00 2.69
C TYR A 205 1.67 2.02 3.26
N THR A 206 1.85 2.61 4.45
CA THR A 206 3.14 2.71 5.13
C THR A 206 3.39 1.59 6.12
N SER A 207 2.41 0.72 6.36
CA SER A 207 2.60 -0.44 7.23
C SER A 207 3.70 -1.31 6.64
N LYS A 208 4.76 -1.55 7.41
CA LYS A 208 5.78 -2.50 7.02
C LYS A 208 5.15 -3.89 7.06
N LEU A 209 5.29 -4.62 5.96
CA LEU A 209 5.07 -6.04 6.00
C LEU A 209 6.20 -6.62 6.85
N ASP A 210 5.87 -7.29 7.94
CA ASP A 210 6.88 -7.94 8.79
C ASP A 210 7.57 -9.08 8.05
N TRP A 211 6.91 -9.64 7.03
CA TRP A 211 7.42 -10.73 6.22
C TRP A 211 6.74 -10.75 4.85
N LEU A 212 7.52 -10.57 3.78
CA LEU A 212 7.08 -10.70 2.40
C LEU A 212 7.66 -11.98 1.79
N HIS A 213 6.80 -12.96 1.50
CA HIS A 213 7.17 -14.22 0.91
C HIS A 213 6.58 -14.36 -0.49
N GLY A 214 7.43 -14.49 -1.49
CA GLY A 214 7.02 -14.64 -2.88
C GLY A 214 7.10 -16.07 -3.39
N PHE A 215 6.26 -16.42 -4.37
CA PHE A 215 6.39 -17.63 -5.16
C PHE A 215 7.08 -17.29 -6.48
N TYR A 216 8.17 -17.96 -6.78
CA TYR A 216 8.95 -17.73 -7.97
C TYR A 216 8.81 -18.91 -8.94
N ALA A 217 8.32 -18.61 -10.14
CA ALA A 217 8.33 -19.54 -11.26
C ALA A 217 9.59 -19.34 -12.10
N PHE A 218 10.28 -20.40 -12.47
CA PHE A 218 11.51 -20.31 -13.27
C PHE A 218 11.31 -19.58 -14.62
N SER A 219 10.11 -19.68 -15.20
CA SER A 219 9.73 -18.92 -16.39
C SER A 219 9.77 -17.40 -16.20
N SER A 220 9.81 -16.95 -14.94
CA SER A 220 9.89 -15.52 -14.57
C SER A 220 11.33 -15.06 -14.29
N TYR A 221 12.37 -15.77 -14.74
CA TYR A 221 13.77 -15.45 -14.46
C TYR A 221 14.15 -14.01 -14.87
N SER A 222 13.58 -13.49 -15.94
CA SER A 222 13.76 -12.09 -16.34
C SER A 222 13.25 -11.05 -15.33
N GLN A 223 12.50 -11.48 -14.33
CA GLN A 223 11.91 -10.66 -13.27
C GLN A 223 12.50 -10.98 -11.89
N ILE A 224 13.62 -11.70 -11.84
CA ILE A 224 14.23 -12.14 -10.57
C ILE A 224 14.56 -10.97 -9.64
N ASP A 225 14.88 -9.81 -10.20
CA ASP A 225 15.17 -8.59 -9.44
C ASP A 225 14.01 -8.13 -8.54
N LEU A 226 12.77 -8.48 -8.88
CA LEU A 226 11.60 -8.19 -8.05
C LEU A 226 11.64 -8.94 -6.71
N THR A 227 12.37 -10.07 -6.64
CA THR A 227 12.54 -10.82 -5.39
C THR A 227 13.48 -10.14 -4.40
N ALA A 228 14.26 -9.14 -4.81
CA ALA A 228 15.21 -8.44 -3.95
C ALA A 228 14.56 -7.70 -2.77
N SER A 229 13.27 -7.37 -2.86
CA SER A 229 12.47 -6.74 -1.81
C SER A 229 11.71 -7.73 -0.93
N MET A 230 11.87 -9.03 -1.14
CA MET A 230 11.21 -10.08 -0.38
C MET A 230 12.08 -10.56 0.77
N ASP A 231 11.45 -11.11 1.81
CA ASP A 231 12.13 -11.73 2.96
C ASP A 231 12.40 -13.20 2.72
N ALA A 232 11.64 -13.85 1.84
CA ALA A 232 11.88 -15.21 1.38
C ALA A 232 11.23 -15.50 0.04
N VAL A 233 11.70 -16.56 -0.63
CA VAL A 233 11.15 -17.02 -1.91
C VAL A 233 10.85 -18.51 -1.83
N SER A 234 9.71 -18.93 -2.38
CA SER A 234 9.41 -20.35 -2.62
C SER A 234 9.50 -20.67 -4.10
N VAL A 235 10.11 -21.80 -4.41
CA VAL A 235 10.23 -22.32 -5.77
C VAL A 235 9.38 -23.58 -5.94
N GLY A 236 8.53 -23.61 -6.97
CA GLY A 236 7.63 -24.72 -7.26
C GLY A 236 8.32 -25.76 -8.16
N TRP A 237 9.33 -26.48 -7.64
CA TRP A 237 10.16 -27.39 -8.43
C TRP A 237 9.88 -28.85 -8.17
N ALA A 238 8.81 -29.20 -7.47
CA ALA A 238 8.45 -30.57 -7.21
C ALA A 238 6.96 -30.75 -6.96
N ARG A 239 6.49 -31.96 -7.28
CA ARG A 239 5.16 -32.46 -6.92
C ARG A 239 5.32 -33.67 -6.01
N MET A 240 4.50 -33.73 -4.96
CA MET A 240 4.38 -34.95 -4.15
C MET A 240 3.50 -35.94 -4.90
N GLU A 241 3.94 -37.17 -5.02
CA GLU A 241 3.21 -38.30 -5.58
C GLU A 241 3.19 -39.45 -4.58
N TYR A 242 2.26 -40.37 -4.73
CA TYR A 242 2.22 -41.58 -3.93
C TYR A 242 2.56 -42.76 -4.81
N ASP A 243 3.62 -43.47 -4.45
CA ASP A 243 3.98 -44.75 -5.05
C ASP A 243 3.49 -45.90 -4.16
N PRO A 244 2.71 -46.88 -4.68
CA PRO A 244 2.17 -47.98 -3.84
C PRO A 244 3.22 -48.82 -3.14
N ALA A 245 4.46 -48.88 -3.64
CA ALA A 245 5.54 -49.66 -3.06
C ALA A 245 6.48 -48.84 -2.16
N ALA A 246 6.69 -47.55 -2.50
CA ALA A 246 7.64 -46.68 -1.81
C ALA A 246 6.96 -45.64 -0.88
N GLY A 247 5.64 -45.53 -0.95
CA GLY A 247 4.90 -44.49 -0.22
C GLY A 247 5.02 -43.09 -0.88
N PRO A 248 4.96 -42.01 -0.09
CA PRO A 248 5.10 -40.66 -0.61
C PRO A 248 6.47 -40.43 -1.26
N VAL A 249 6.50 -39.98 -2.50
CA VAL A 249 7.71 -39.67 -3.27
C VAL A 249 7.67 -38.24 -3.82
N LEU A 250 8.84 -37.62 -3.90
CA LEU A 250 8.99 -36.27 -4.45
C LEU A 250 9.39 -36.40 -5.92
N ASN A 251 8.47 -35.98 -6.82
CA ASN A 251 8.73 -35.93 -8.25
C ASN A 251 9.14 -34.51 -8.68
N SER A 252 10.40 -34.33 -9.03
CA SER A 252 10.97 -33.09 -9.57
C SER A 252 11.20 -33.12 -11.09
N SER A 253 10.75 -34.19 -11.76
CA SER A 253 10.90 -34.40 -13.20
C SER A 253 9.54 -34.31 -13.93
N ARG A 254 9.58 -34.24 -15.27
CA ARG A 254 8.38 -34.20 -16.13
C ARG A 254 7.69 -35.58 -16.29
N THR A 255 7.94 -36.52 -15.42
CA THR A 255 7.23 -37.79 -15.43
C THR A 255 5.82 -37.67 -14.86
N ASN A 256 4.94 -38.58 -15.23
CA ASN A 256 3.55 -38.62 -14.74
C ASN A 256 2.75 -37.33 -14.97
N GLY A 257 3.06 -36.56 -16.01
CA GLY A 257 2.38 -35.29 -16.26
C GLY A 257 2.66 -34.20 -15.20
N ASN A 258 3.83 -34.27 -14.55
CA ASN A 258 4.24 -33.22 -13.61
C ASN A 258 4.77 -31.98 -14.32
N ASP A 259 4.13 -30.83 -14.11
CA ASP A 259 4.56 -29.52 -14.60
C ASP A 259 5.42 -28.76 -13.59
N TRP A 260 5.46 -29.21 -12.34
CA TRP A 260 6.27 -28.66 -11.25
C TRP A 260 7.65 -29.31 -11.24
N VAL A 261 8.52 -28.82 -12.11
CA VAL A 261 9.84 -29.42 -12.33
C VAL A 261 10.96 -28.46 -11.97
N ARG A 262 12.04 -29.04 -11.44
CA ARG A 262 13.27 -28.31 -11.26
C ARG A 262 13.85 -27.95 -12.65
N PRO A 263 14.33 -26.71 -12.88
CA PRO A 263 15.07 -26.39 -14.09
C PRO A 263 16.36 -27.20 -14.20
N ASP A 264 16.84 -27.46 -15.42
CA ASP A 264 18.07 -28.18 -15.66
C ASP A 264 19.27 -27.48 -15.01
N ASP A 265 19.29 -26.15 -15.01
CA ASP A 265 20.25 -25.30 -14.31
C ASP A 265 19.54 -24.29 -13.41
N PRO A 266 19.41 -24.52 -12.12
CA PRO A 266 18.86 -23.57 -11.16
C PRO A 266 19.86 -22.51 -10.70
N THR A 267 21.15 -22.69 -10.98
CA THR A 267 22.27 -21.89 -10.47
C THR A 267 22.08 -20.38 -10.63
N PRO A 268 21.62 -19.86 -11.79
CA PRO A 268 21.46 -18.41 -11.94
C PRO A 268 20.49 -17.80 -10.93
N ALA A 269 19.44 -18.53 -10.56
CA ALA A 269 18.46 -18.03 -9.55
C ALA A 269 18.99 -18.21 -8.12
N THR A 270 19.56 -19.37 -7.82
CA THR A 270 20.11 -19.63 -6.47
C THR A 270 21.28 -18.70 -6.16
N ASP A 271 22.22 -18.50 -7.09
CA ASP A 271 23.33 -17.55 -6.93
C ASP A 271 22.85 -16.13 -6.70
N TYR A 272 21.77 -15.71 -7.39
CA TYR A 272 21.17 -14.38 -7.19
C TYR A 272 20.66 -14.21 -5.76
N TRP A 273 19.97 -15.22 -5.20
CA TRP A 273 19.42 -15.18 -3.84
C TRP A 273 20.52 -15.36 -2.79
N ASP A 274 21.48 -16.26 -3.00
CA ASP A 274 22.62 -16.48 -2.10
C ASP A 274 23.48 -15.23 -1.96
N ALA A 275 23.74 -14.51 -3.05
CA ALA A 275 24.46 -13.25 -3.03
C ALA A 275 23.77 -12.14 -2.20
N ARG A 276 22.47 -12.28 -1.96
CA ARG A 276 21.64 -11.34 -1.17
C ARG A 276 21.26 -11.89 0.19
N SER A 277 21.72 -13.10 0.54
CA SER A 277 21.29 -13.80 1.75
C SER A 277 19.77 -13.94 1.85
N LEU A 278 19.08 -14.03 0.71
CA LEU A 278 17.64 -14.17 0.63
C LEU A 278 17.27 -15.66 0.78
N PRO A 279 16.55 -16.07 1.83
CA PRO A 279 16.13 -17.45 2.02
C PRO A 279 15.21 -17.91 0.89
N TYR A 280 15.42 -19.14 0.41
CA TYR A 280 14.51 -19.76 -0.54
C TYR A 280 14.19 -21.21 -0.14
N ASN A 281 12.93 -21.59 -0.39
CA ASN A 281 12.37 -22.87 0.01
C ASN A 281 11.79 -23.60 -1.20
N LEU A 282 11.79 -24.94 -1.13
CA LEU A 282 11.04 -25.75 -2.07
C LEU A 282 9.55 -25.75 -1.68
N ASN A 283 8.70 -25.28 -2.59
CA ASN A 283 7.26 -25.47 -2.48
C ASN A 283 6.86 -26.72 -3.24
N VAL A 284 6.19 -27.65 -2.54
CA VAL A 284 5.79 -28.94 -3.09
C VAL A 284 4.29 -28.92 -3.32
N TYR A 285 3.87 -29.12 -4.56
CA TYR A 285 2.48 -29.29 -4.90
C TYR A 285 2.01 -30.71 -4.58
N ALA A 286 0.84 -30.84 -3.94
CA ALA A 286 0.17 -32.13 -3.72
C ALA A 286 -1.30 -32.02 -4.15
N SER A 287 -1.80 -33.01 -4.88
CA SER A 287 -3.19 -33.02 -5.34
C SER A 287 -4.12 -33.54 -4.26
N ALA A 288 -5.23 -32.84 -4.05
CA ALA A 288 -6.33 -33.32 -3.22
C ALA A 288 -7.44 -34.00 -4.02
N GLY A 289 -7.41 -33.87 -5.35
CA GLY A 289 -8.45 -34.38 -6.25
C GLY A 289 -8.07 -35.64 -7.03
N ASP A 290 -6.85 -36.17 -6.85
CA ASP A 290 -6.40 -37.43 -7.45
C ASP A 290 -6.99 -38.65 -6.72
N SER A 291 -7.06 -39.75 -7.43
CA SER A 291 -7.60 -41.05 -6.90
C SER A 291 -6.49 -42.09 -6.94
N ILE A 292 -5.88 -42.34 -5.80
CA ILE A 292 -4.78 -43.27 -5.65
C ILE A 292 -5.32 -44.59 -5.06
N PRO A 293 -5.16 -45.74 -5.77
CA PRO A 293 -5.58 -47.02 -5.24
C PRO A 293 -4.66 -47.48 -4.10
N LEU A 294 -5.26 -47.93 -3.01
CA LEU A 294 -4.58 -48.51 -1.87
C LEU A 294 -4.58 -50.04 -1.95
N PRO A 295 -3.67 -50.73 -1.26
CA PRO A 295 -3.57 -52.22 -1.27
C PRO A 295 -4.83 -52.91 -0.77
N ASP A 296 -5.64 -52.24 0.05
CA ASP A 296 -6.91 -52.78 0.57
C ASP A 296 -8.11 -52.61 -0.41
N GLY A 297 -7.85 -52.09 -1.61
CA GLY A 297 -8.85 -51.84 -2.65
C GLY A 297 -9.65 -50.54 -2.50
N THR A 298 -9.35 -49.71 -1.51
CA THR A 298 -9.89 -48.38 -1.36
C THR A 298 -9.10 -47.37 -2.19
N THR A 299 -9.54 -46.10 -2.23
CA THR A 299 -8.80 -45.03 -2.88
C THR A 299 -8.59 -43.86 -1.90
N THR A 300 -7.50 -43.12 -2.11
CA THR A 300 -7.15 -41.91 -1.35
C THR A 300 -6.65 -40.82 -2.29
N SER A 301 -6.41 -39.63 -1.81
CA SER A 301 -5.70 -38.57 -2.55
C SER A 301 -4.26 -38.47 -2.07
N THR A 302 -3.38 -37.83 -2.91
CA THR A 302 -1.99 -37.57 -2.49
C THR A 302 -1.95 -36.82 -1.17
N VAL A 303 -2.75 -35.74 -1.01
CA VAL A 303 -2.80 -34.97 0.25
C VAL A 303 -3.20 -35.86 1.42
N ALA A 304 -4.25 -36.68 1.29
CA ALA A 304 -4.70 -37.54 2.36
C ALA A 304 -3.65 -38.61 2.72
N ALA A 305 -2.97 -39.20 1.71
CA ALA A 305 -1.95 -40.22 1.91
C ALA A 305 -0.70 -39.68 2.65
N VAL A 306 -0.27 -38.44 2.34
CA VAL A 306 0.94 -37.86 2.95
C VAL A 306 0.67 -37.17 4.29
N THR A 307 -0.59 -36.88 4.62
CA THR A 307 -0.98 -36.23 5.88
C THR A 307 -1.59 -37.21 6.88
N ALA A 308 -1.83 -38.46 6.49
CA ALA A 308 -2.30 -39.47 7.40
C ALA A 308 -1.26 -39.67 8.51
N PRO A 309 -1.66 -39.78 9.78
CA PRO A 309 -0.74 -40.20 10.84
C PRO A 309 -0.26 -41.63 10.51
N ASP A 310 1.04 -41.90 10.75
CA ASP A 310 1.59 -43.26 10.66
C ASP A 310 0.73 -44.21 11.49
N PRO A 311 0.38 -45.40 10.97
CA PRO A 311 -0.48 -46.34 11.65
C PRO A 311 0.12 -46.92 12.94
#